data_f75963ef6b7afb84d82da2f3b6258805
#
_entry.id   f75963ef6b7afb84d82da2f3b6258805
#
_cell.length_a   1.000
_cell.length_b   1.000
_cell.length_c   1.000
_cell.angle_alpha   90.00
_cell.angle_beta   90.00
_cell.angle_gamma   90.00
#
_symmetry.space_group_name_H-M   'P 1'
#
loop_
_entity.id
_entity.type
_entity.pdbx_description
1 polymer ?
#
loop_
_entity_poly.entity_id
_entity_poly.type
_entity_poly.pdbx_seq_one_letter_code
_entity_poly.pdbx_strand_id
1 'polypeptide(L)'
;LELVPGMKVLEIGTGSGYQAAVLCQRGVKLFSIERQKALFDFAKNMLSTLGYRAELKFGDGFKGMPMFAPFDRIIVTCGAPFVPKALLAQLIQGGVMIIPVGEGTQKMVKITKQPDGSFVQKVLGDAAFVPMLKDRE
;
A
#
# COMPACT_ATOMS: atom_id res chain seq x y z
N LEU A 1 -11.72 -1.75 5.49
CA LEU A 1 -10.94 -0.51 5.55
C LEU A 1 -11.77 0.67 5.04
N GLU A 2 -12.00 1.63 5.91
CA GLU A 2 -12.83 2.76 5.57
C GLU A 2 -12.05 3.78 4.75
N LEU A 3 -12.60 4.17 3.59
CA LEU A 3 -12.01 5.15 2.68
C LEU A 3 -12.98 6.31 2.47
N VAL A 4 -12.44 7.53 2.52
CA VAL A 4 -13.20 8.75 2.29
C VAL A 4 -12.59 9.47 1.08
N PRO A 5 -13.39 10.02 0.16
CA PRO A 5 -12.86 10.78 -0.97
C PRO A 5 -11.88 11.86 -0.50
N GLY A 6 -10.77 12.00 -1.24
CA GLY A 6 -9.72 12.95 -0.91
C GLY A 6 -8.62 12.42 -0.01
N MET A 7 -8.80 11.26 0.63
CA MET A 7 -7.72 10.62 1.40
C MET A 7 -6.53 10.28 0.53
N LYS A 8 -5.33 10.43 1.09
CA LYS A 8 -4.10 9.96 0.45
C LYS A 8 -3.90 8.50 0.80
N VAL A 9 -3.85 7.64 -0.19
CA VAL A 9 -3.70 6.19 -0.01
C VAL A 9 -2.45 5.73 -0.72
N LEU A 10 -1.58 5.02 0.01
CA LEU A 10 -0.41 4.36 -0.55
C LEU A 10 -0.71 2.87 -0.70
N GLU A 11 -0.55 2.36 -1.92
CA GLU A 11 -0.68 0.94 -2.23
C GLU A 11 0.70 0.36 -2.51
N ILE A 12 1.06 -0.73 -1.84
CA ILE A 12 2.30 -1.47 -2.09
C ILE A 12 1.93 -2.75 -2.81
N GLY A 13 2.38 -2.90 -4.06
CA GLY A 13 2.03 -4.04 -4.90
C GLY A 13 0.88 -3.69 -5.83
N THR A 14 1.14 -2.87 -6.85
CA THR A 14 0.13 -2.46 -7.83
C THR A 14 -0.48 -3.65 -8.58
N GLY A 15 0.34 -4.64 -8.88
CA GLY A 15 -0.08 -5.81 -9.64
C GLY A 15 -0.65 -5.43 -10.99
N SER A 16 -1.79 -6.00 -11.34
CA SER A 16 -2.49 -5.70 -12.61
C SER A 16 -3.12 -4.31 -12.63
N GLY A 17 -3.22 -3.64 -11.46
CA GLY A 17 -3.87 -2.35 -11.35
C GLY A 17 -5.36 -2.41 -11.05
N TYR A 18 -5.94 -3.61 -10.90
CA TYR A 18 -7.37 -3.74 -10.63
C TYR A 18 -7.76 -3.05 -9.33
N GLN A 19 -7.04 -3.32 -8.23
CA GLN A 19 -7.30 -2.69 -6.95
C GLN A 19 -7.06 -1.18 -7.03
N ALA A 20 -6.01 -0.77 -7.75
CA ALA A 20 -5.72 0.65 -7.96
C ALA A 20 -6.90 1.35 -8.63
N ALA A 21 -7.50 0.73 -9.65
CA ALA A 21 -8.66 1.30 -10.33
C ALA A 21 -9.86 1.43 -9.38
N VAL A 22 -10.11 0.41 -8.55
CA VAL A 22 -11.19 0.44 -7.55
C VAL A 22 -10.95 1.57 -6.55
N LEU A 23 -9.72 1.74 -6.09
CA LEU A 23 -9.37 2.82 -5.17
C LEU A 23 -9.60 4.19 -5.81
N CYS A 24 -9.18 4.35 -7.06
CA CYS A 24 -9.41 5.60 -7.79
C CYS A 24 -10.89 5.93 -7.93
N GLN A 25 -11.73 4.92 -8.15
CA GLN A 25 -13.18 5.09 -8.21
C GLN A 25 -13.76 5.64 -6.91
N ARG A 26 -13.11 5.33 -5.78
CA ARG A 26 -13.53 5.82 -4.46
C ARG A 26 -13.17 7.28 -4.24
N GLY A 27 -12.48 7.92 -5.19
CA GLY A 27 -12.12 9.33 -5.11
C GLY A 27 -10.90 9.62 -4.23
N VAL A 28 -10.14 8.61 -3.87
CA VAL A 28 -8.90 8.80 -3.09
C VAL A 28 -7.77 9.28 -3.99
N LYS A 29 -6.78 9.93 -3.39
CA LYS A 29 -5.53 10.27 -4.08
C LYS A 29 -4.61 9.08 -3.94
N LEU A 30 -4.42 8.33 -5.03
CA LEU A 30 -3.69 7.07 -5.02
C LEU A 30 -2.22 7.24 -5.37
N PHE A 31 -1.38 6.62 -4.56
CA PHE A 31 0.06 6.47 -4.76
C PHE A 31 0.33 4.98 -4.69
N SER A 32 0.96 4.41 -5.71
CA SER A 32 1.14 2.96 -5.80
C SER A 32 2.53 2.59 -6.26
N ILE A 33 3.11 1.54 -5.66
CA ILE A 33 4.45 1.08 -5.98
C ILE A 33 4.39 -0.35 -6.50
N GLU A 34 5.09 -0.59 -7.61
CA GLU A 34 5.25 -1.92 -8.20
C GLU A 34 6.73 -2.17 -8.49
N ARG A 35 7.24 -3.33 -8.10
CA ARG A 35 8.63 -3.69 -8.33
C ARG A 35 8.88 -4.40 -9.66
N GLN A 36 7.83 -4.95 -10.28
CA GLN A 36 7.94 -5.65 -11.57
C GLN A 36 7.61 -4.70 -12.70
N LYS A 37 8.59 -4.48 -13.58
CA LYS A 37 8.47 -3.50 -14.66
C LYS A 37 7.28 -3.77 -15.59
N ALA A 38 7.06 -5.03 -15.94
CA ALA A 38 5.95 -5.39 -16.84
C ALA A 38 4.59 -5.06 -16.22
N LEU A 39 4.41 -5.36 -14.93
CA LEU A 39 3.17 -5.06 -14.22
C LEU A 39 3.00 -3.55 -14.05
N PHE A 40 4.09 -2.85 -13.74
CA PHE A 40 4.07 -1.40 -13.62
C PHE A 40 3.60 -0.74 -14.92
N ASP A 41 4.18 -1.14 -16.05
CA ASP A 41 3.81 -0.58 -17.36
C ASP A 41 2.36 -0.90 -17.71
N PHE A 42 1.93 -2.13 -17.47
CA PHE A 42 0.55 -2.55 -17.74
C PHE A 42 -0.44 -1.71 -16.93
N ALA A 43 -0.22 -1.59 -15.62
CA ALA A 43 -1.12 -0.85 -14.74
C ALA A 43 -1.16 0.64 -15.11
N LYS A 44 0.00 1.21 -15.43
CA LYS A 44 0.10 2.62 -15.81
C LYS A 44 -0.73 2.90 -17.06
N ASN A 45 -0.62 2.05 -18.07
CA ASN A 45 -1.38 2.20 -19.30
C ASN A 45 -2.88 2.01 -19.07
N MET A 46 -3.25 1.00 -18.31
CA MET A 46 -4.65 0.68 -18.03
C MET A 46 -5.33 1.81 -17.27
N LEU A 47 -4.71 2.33 -16.21
CA LEU A 47 -5.28 3.42 -15.43
C LEU A 47 -5.41 4.69 -16.26
N SER A 48 -4.40 4.99 -17.10
CA SER A 48 -4.44 6.14 -17.99
C SER A 48 -5.60 6.03 -19.00
N THR A 49 -5.76 4.85 -19.59
CA THR A 49 -6.85 4.58 -20.55
C THR A 49 -8.23 4.76 -19.90
N LEU A 50 -8.36 4.37 -18.63
CA LEU A 50 -9.62 4.53 -17.89
C LEU A 50 -9.84 5.96 -17.39
N GLY A 51 -8.85 6.83 -17.56
CA GLY A 51 -8.94 8.23 -17.13
C GLY A 51 -8.67 8.46 -15.65
N TYR A 52 -8.11 7.48 -14.95
CA TYR A 52 -7.76 7.65 -13.55
C TYR A 52 -6.38 8.26 -13.39
N ARG A 53 -6.25 9.13 -12.39
CA ARG A 53 -4.98 9.72 -12.01
C ARG A 53 -4.45 9.01 -10.78
N ALA A 54 -3.20 8.54 -10.88
CA ALA A 54 -2.51 7.92 -9.77
C ALA A 54 -1.02 8.17 -9.94
N GLU A 55 -0.31 8.34 -8.83
CA GLU A 55 1.15 8.39 -8.84
C GLU A 55 1.66 6.97 -8.75
N LEU A 56 2.16 6.43 -9.86
CA LEU A 56 2.71 5.10 -9.92
C LEU A 56 4.22 5.17 -9.90
N LYS A 57 4.85 4.34 -9.06
CA LYS A 57 6.29 4.27 -8.94
C LYS A 57 6.77 2.85 -9.23
N PHE A 58 7.79 2.71 -10.07
CA PHE A 58 8.53 1.48 -10.26
C PHE A 58 9.63 1.47 -9.19
N GLY A 59 9.48 0.63 -8.17
CA GLY A 59 10.42 0.69 -7.07
C GLY A 59 10.18 -0.33 -5.96
N ASP A 60 10.86 -0.10 -4.86
CA ASP A 60 10.90 -0.94 -3.67
C ASP A 60 9.80 -0.52 -2.69
N GLY A 61 8.85 -1.43 -2.44
CA GLY A 61 7.73 -1.17 -1.53
C GLY A 61 8.14 -0.97 -0.07
N PHE A 62 9.28 -1.53 0.36
CA PHE A 62 9.76 -1.33 1.73
C PHE A 62 10.04 0.13 2.05
N LYS A 63 10.36 0.92 1.05
CA LYS A 63 10.72 2.33 1.21
C LYS A 63 9.52 3.28 1.16
N GLY A 64 8.38 2.80 0.66
CA GLY A 64 7.22 3.65 0.47
C GLY A 64 7.49 4.80 -0.50
N MET A 65 6.79 5.92 -0.28
CA MET A 65 6.94 7.13 -1.09
C MET A 65 7.07 8.34 -0.14
N PRO A 66 8.22 8.53 0.50
CA PRO A 66 8.37 9.61 1.49
C PRO A 66 8.13 11.00 0.92
N MET A 67 8.37 11.18 -0.39
CA MET A 67 8.14 12.46 -1.05
C MET A 67 6.67 12.89 -0.97
N PHE A 68 5.75 11.95 -0.91
CA PHE A 68 4.30 12.24 -0.88
C PHE A 68 3.66 11.98 0.48
N ALA A 69 4.44 11.52 1.47
CA ALA A 69 3.93 11.26 2.82
C ALA A 69 3.48 12.55 3.50
N PRO A 70 2.63 12.48 4.54
CA PRO A 70 2.05 11.26 5.10
C PRO A 70 0.81 10.77 4.35
N PHE A 71 0.44 9.51 4.61
CA PHE A 71 -0.73 8.89 3.99
C PHE A 71 -1.80 8.59 5.05
N ASP A 72 -3.06 8.76 4.68
CA ASP A 72 -4.21 8.41 5.53
C ASP A 72 -4.38 6.92 5.66
N ARG A 73 -4.11 6.19 4.58
CA ARG A 73 -4.21 4.73 4.52
C ARG A 73 -3.01 4.18 3.78
N ILE A 74 -2.50 3.03 4.25
CA ILE A 74 -1.46 2.28 3.55
C ILE A 74 -1.98 0.85 3.39
N ILE A 75 -2.05 0.37 2.17
CA ILE A 75 -2.54 -0.97 1.85
C ILE A 75 -1.40 -1.76 1.23
N VAL A 76 -0.97 -2.82 1.91
CA VAL A 76 0.12 -3.67 1.43
C VAL A 76 -0.47 -4.98 0.96
N THR A 77 -0.27 -5.31 -0.31
CA THR A 77 -0.82 -6.50 -0.94
C THR A 77 0.24 -7.55 -1.27
N CYS A 78 1.37 -7.48 -0.59
CA CYS A 78 2.41 -8.51 -0.65
C CYS A 78 2.88 -8.79 0.77
N GLY A 79 3.23 -10.06 1.05
CA GLY A 79 3.61 -10.49 2.39
C GLY A 79 4.96 -9.92 2.80
N ALA A 80 5.03 -9.36 4.00
CA ALA A 80 6.26 -8.83 4.57
C ALA A 80 6.68 -9.66 5.77
N PRO A 81 7.99 -9.95 5.95
CA PRO A 81 8.43 -10.70 7.13
C PRO A 81 8.22 -9.92 8.43
N PHE A 82 8.16 -8.62 8.34
CA PHE A 82 7.92 -7.71 9.46
C PHE A 82 7.27 -6.43 8.93
N VAL A 83 6.76 -5.59 9.83
CA VAL A 83 6.18 -4.30 9.42
C VAL A 83 7.31 -3.32 9.12
N PRO A 84 7.43 -2.82 7.87
CA PRO A 84 8.52 -1.90 7.53
C PRO A 84 8.40 -0.57 8.28
N LYS A 85 9.48 -0.18 8.94
CA LYS A 85 9.53 1.08 9.71
C LYS A 85 9.28 2.30 8.84
N ALA A 86 9.77 2.26 7.59
CA ALA A 86 9.58 3.37 6.65
C ALA A 86 8.10 3.61 6.36
N LEU A 87 7.30 2.55 6.29
CA LEU A 87 5.86 2.68 6.06
C LEU A 87 5.15 3.24 7.29
N LEU A 88 5.52 2.77 8.48
CA LEU A 88 4.96 3.32 9.72
C LEU A 88 5.24 4.82 9.85
N ALA A 89 6.45 5.24 9.47
CA ALA A 89 6.83 6.64 9.52
C ALA A 89 6.01 7.51 8.54
N GLN A 90 5.49 6.90 7.48
CA GLN A 90 4.72 7.61 6.47
C GLN A 90 3.21 7.60 6.72
N LEU A 91 2.77 6.96 7.80
CA LEU A 91 1.37 6.93 8.18
C LEU A 91 1.03 8.17 9.01
N ILE A 92 -0.05 8.85 8.65
CA ILE A 92 -0.51 10.02 9.40
C ILE A 92 -1.04 9.60 10.77
N GLN A 93 -1.04 10.50 11.74
CA GLN A 93 -1.71 10.26 13.02
C GLN A 93 -3.20 10.04 12.74
N GLY A 94 -3.76 8.99 13.33
CA GLY A 94 -5.11 8.55 13.00
C GLY A 94 -5.19 7.66 11.76
N GLY A 95 -4.07 7.48 11.06
CA GLY A 95 -4.03 6.65 9.85
C GLY A 95 -4.05 5.16 10.14
N VAL A 96 -4.39 4.39 9.13
CA VAL A 96 -4.52 2.92 9.23
C VAL A 96 -3.72 2.24 8.13
N MET A 97 -2.97 1.21 8.50
CA MET A 97 -2.26 0.34 7.56
C MET A 97 -2.81 -1.08 7.66
N ILE A 98 -3.00 -1.71 6.50
CA ILE A 98 -3.33 -3.14 6.41
C ILE A 98 -2.15 -3.82 5.70
N ILE A 99 -1.58 -4.84 6.35
CA ILE A 99 -0.38 -5.51 5.84
C ILE A 99 -0.38 -6.99 6.22
N PRO A 100 -0.06 -7.90 5.25
CA PRO A 100 0.17 -9.32 5.58
C PRO A 100 1.60 -9.47 6.13
N VAL A 101 1.71 -10.00 7.34
CA VAL A 101 3.01 -10.13 8.03
C VAL A 101 3.30 -11.58 8.34
N GLY A 102 4.52 -12.00 8.07
CA GLY A 102 5.03 -13.32 8.42
C GLY A 102 5.84 -13.94 7.31
N GLU A 103 6.70 -14.88 7.66
CA GLU A 103 7.43 -15.73 6.72
C GLU A 103 6.65 -17.03 6.56
N GLY A 104 6.44 -17.46 5.32
CA GLY A 104 5.57 -18.60 5.03
C GLY A 104 4.11 -18.21 5.23
N THR A 105 3.47 -18.72 6.27
CA THR A 105 2.09 -18.36 6.62
C THR A 105 2.07 -16.93 7.17
N GLN A 106 1.22 -16.10 6.61
CA GLN A 106 1.11 -14.70 7.00
C GLN A 106 -0.17 -14.44 7.77
N LYS A 107 -0.13 -13.42 8.60
CA LYS A 107 -1.31 -12.88 9.27
C LYS A 107 -1.62 -11.52 8.69
N MET A 108 -2.89 -11.27 8.39
CA MET A 108 -3.34 -9.94 8.01
C MET A 108 -3.39 -9.08 9.28
N VAL A 109 -2.66 -7.99 9.27
CA VAL A 109 -2.52 -7.11 10.44
C VAL A 109 -3.03 -5.73 10.11
N LYS A 110 -3.85 -5.18 11.00
CA LYS A 110 -4.31 -3.81 10.95
C LYS A 110 -3.53 -2.99 11.98
N ILE A 111 -2.89 -1.93 11.54
CA ILE A 111 -2.11 -1.05 12.41
C ILE A 111 -2.73 0.34 12.36
N THR A 112 -3.05 0.89 13.52
CA THR A 112 -3.58 2.25 13.64
C THR A 112 -2.57 3.11 14.37
N LYS A 113 -2.22 4.25 13.79
CA LYS A 113 -1.36 5.22 14.45
C LYS A 113 -2.22 6.15 15.32
N GLN A 114 -2.00 6.09 16.63
CA GLN A 114 -2.77 6.87 17.59
C GLN A 114 -2.38 8.36 17.54
N PRO A 115 -3.25 9.24 18.06
CA PRO A 115 -2.92 10.68 18.09
C PRO A 115 -1.62 11.01 18.83
N ASP A 116 -1.22 10.19 19.82
CA ASP A 116 0.04 10.38 20.55
C ASP A 116 1.26 9.82 19.80
N GLY A 117 1.06 9.26 18.60
CA GLY A 117 2.12 8.69 17.79
C GLY A 117 2.41 7.21 18.05
N SER A 118 1.78 6.61 19.04
CA SER A 118 1.91 5.17 19.29
C SER A 118 1.08 4.37 18.29
N PHE A 119 1.32 3.06 18.22
CA PHE A 119 0.64 2.18 17.29
C PHE A 119 -0.17 1.12 18.04
N VAL A 120 -1.39 0.87 17.55
CA VAL A 120 -2.22 -0.25 18.01
C VAL A 120 -2.29 -1.26 16.86
N GLN A 121 -2.03 -2.52 17.17
CA GLN A 121 -1.98 -3.59 16.19
C GLN A 121 -3.07 -4.62 16.48
N LYS A 122 -3.79 -5.02 15.42
CA LYS A 122 -4.84 -6.03 15.52
C LYS A 122 -4.64 -7.06 14.41
N VAL A 123 -4.62 -8.34 14.79
CA VAL A 123 -4.56 -9.43 13.82
C VAL A 123 -5.98 -9.71 13.34
N LEU A 124 -6.17 -9.66 12.02
CA LEU A 124 -7.49 -9.86 11.40
C LEU A 124 -7.73 -11.30 10.95
N GLY A 125 -6.67 -12.09 10.75
CA GLY A 125 -6.77 -13.47 10.31
C GLY A 125 -5.59 -13.90 9.48
N ASP A 126 -5.66 -15.11 8.92
CA ASP A 126 -4.63 -15.66 8.08
C ASP A 126 -4.66 -15.03 6.69
N ALA A 127 -3.49 -14.99 6.04
CA ALA A 127 -3.34 -14.45 4.70
C ALA A 127 -2.30 -15.24 3.94
N ALA A 128 -2.38 -15.22 2.61
CA ALA A 128 -1.39 -15.82 1.72
C ALA A 128 -1.16 -14.88 0.55
N PHE A 129 -0.02 -14.20 0.56
CA PHE A 129 0.35 -13.23 -0.47
C PHE A 129 1.74 -13.52 -1.00
N VAL A 130 2.01 -13.00 -2.19
CA VAL A 130 3.36 -13.04 -2.77
C VAL A 130 4.29 -12.25 -1.85
N PRO A 131 5.49 -12.77 -1.53
CA PRO A 131 6.43 -12.05 -0.67
C PRO A 131 6.83 -10.69 -1.23
N MET A 132 7.02 -9.73 -0.34
CA MET A 132 7.57 -8.42 -0.69
C MET A 132 9.08 -8.57 -0.86
N LEU A 133 9.59 -8.17 -2.03
CA LEU A 133 11.01 -8.22 -2.34
C LEU A 133 11.56 -6.79 -2.34
N LYS A 134 12.82 -6.66 -1.92
CA LYS A 134 13.46 -5.35 -1.74
C LYS A 134 13.76 -4.64 -3.05
N ASP A 135 14.18 -5.39 -4.08
CA ASP A 135 14.64 -4.77 -5.31
C ASP A 135 13.58 -4.82 -6.40
N ARG A 136 13.80 -3.95 -7.40
CA ARG A 136 12.98 -3.95 -8.61
C ARG A 136 13.45 -5.04 -9.57
N GLU A 137 12.53 -5.47 -10.40
CA GLU A 137 12.86 -6.33 -11.54
C GLU A 137 12.89 -5.53 -12.84
#